data_ab4f845920612c7ae96c773842e77d91
#
_entry.id   ab4f845920612c7ae96c773842e77d91
#
_cell.length_a   1.000
_cell.length_b   1.000
_cell.length_c   1.000
_cell.angle_alpha   90.00
_cell.angle_beta   90.00
_cell.angle_gamma   90.00
#
_symmetry.space_group_name_H-M   'P 1'
#
loop_
_entity.id
_entity.type
_entity.pdbx_description
1 polymer ?
#
loop_
_entity_poly.entity_id
_entity_poly.type
_entity_poly.pdbx_seq_one_letter_code
_entity_poly.pdbx_strand_id
1 'polypeptide(L)'
;ADHLKEGDRLMLKAPQAVVAPRLHGRGGFAANPDYLDADLFTRRFYAPAVKLLHGHLAGIVFEQEYRRAAERDPVEDEAADLERFFRRIPADRRYHLELRTEAYLAAPVFDVLARLGVGQALSHWTWLPSLAEQFARAGERFFNEGGEVLLRLLTPHGMRYEDSYAKAHPFDRLVDGMLSQRMLDEAAAIMRRAVDAGHHATVIVNNRAGGNAPLIAKKLVERFRQDPATDTV
;
A
#
# COMPACT_ATOMS: atom_id res chain seq x y z
N ALA A 1 -11.87 -15.88 -13.45
CA ALA A 1 -13.20 -15.35 -13.05
C ALA A 1 -14.12 -16.45 -12.51
N ASP A 2 -14.02 -17.67 -13.02
CA ASP A 2 -14.97 -18.78 -12.75
C ASP A 2 -15.02 -19.26 -11.28
N HIS A 3 -14.11 -18.80 -10.43
CA HIS A 3 -14.04 -19.14 -9.00
C HIS A 3 -14.42 -17.99 -8.08
N LEU A 4 -14.66 -16.78 -8.63
CA LEU A 4 -15.08 -15.63 -7.85
C LEU A 4 -16.56 -15.72 -7.50
N LYS A 5 -16.90 -15.44 -6.24
CA LYS A 5 -18.26 -15.41 -5.73
C LYS A 5 -18.77 -13.98 -5.71
N GLU A 6 -20.08 -13.82 -5.70
CA GLU A 6 -20.69 -12.52 -5.43
C GLU A 6 -20.16 -11.95 -4.10
N GLY A 7 -19.72 -10.69 -4.12
CA GLY A 7 -19.12 -10.03 -2.96
C GLY A 7 -17.61 -10.18 -2.82
N ASP A 8 -16.95 -11.06 -3.58
CA ASP A 8 -15.48 -11.11 -3.58
C ASP A 8 -14.89 -9.80 -4.09
N ARG A 9 -13.89 -9.27 -3.38
CA ARG A 9 -13.20 -8.01 -3.72
C ARG A 9 -11.72 -8.27 -3.88
N LEU A 10 -11.16 -7.86 -5.01
CA LEU A 10 -9.75 -8.07 -5.35
C LEU A 10 -8.99 -6.75 -5.45
N MET A 11 -7.90 -6.67 -4.70
CA MET A 11 -6.89 -5.63 -4.87
C MET A 11 -5.77 -6.18 -5.74
N LEU A 12 -5.50 -5.54 -6.86
CA LEU A 12 -4.40 -5.92 -7.75
C LEU A 12 -3.17 -5.05 -7.51
N LYS A 13 -2.01 -5.65 -7.67
CA LYS A 13 -0.75 -4.90 -7.73
C LYS A 13 -0.38 -4.63 -9.17
N ALA A 14 -0.10 -3.37 -9.52
CA ALA A 14 0.40 -3.00 -10.83
C ALA A 14 1.72 -3.75 -11.11
N PRO A 15 1.95 -4.18 -12.38
CA PRO A 15 3.15 -4.94 -12.72
C PRO A 15 4.44 -4.19 -12.42
N GLN A 16 5.45 -4.91 -11.93
CA GLN A 16 6.79 -4.35 -11.68
C GLN A 16 7.38 -3.69 -12.93
N ALA A 17 7.09 -4.22 -14.12
CA ALA A 17 7.49 -3.59 -15.37
C ALA A 17 7.02 -2.13 -15.53
N VAL A 18 5.93 -1.74 -14.87
CA VAL A 18 5.42 -0.35 -14.91
C VAL A 18 5.93 0.48 -13.72
N VAL A 19 5.99 -0.10 -12.53
CA VAL A 19 6.22 0.68 -11.28
C VAL A 19 7.65 0.66 -10.77
N ALA A 20 8.54 -0.18 -11.33
CA ALA A 20 9.92 -0.26 -10.92
C ALA A 20 10.83 0.51 -11.89
N PRO A 21 11.63 1.48 -11.42
CA PRO A 21 12.56 2.21 -12.28
C PRO A 21 13.73 1.34 -12.77
N ARG A 22 13.96 0.21 -12.10
CA ARG A 22 15.00 -0.76 -12.48
C ARG A 22 14.44 -2.18 -12.40
N LEU A 23 14.83 -3.02 -13.33
CA LEU A 23 14.44 -4.43 -13.35
C LEU A 23 15.66 -5.34 -13.15
N HIS A 24 15.44 -6.45 -12.44
CA HIS A 24 16.46 -7.48 -12.29
C HIS A 24 16.51 -8.35 -13.55
N GLY A 25 17.67 -8.40 -14.19
CA GLY A 25 17.96 -9.25 -15.34
C GLY A 25 19.16 -10.18 -15.10
N ARG A 26 19.60 -10.89 -16.14
CA ARG A 26 20.73 -11.84 -16.06
C ARG A 26 22.06 -11.21 -15.62
N GLY A 27 22.23 -9.89 -15.83
CA GLY A 27 23.43 -9.11 -15.48
C GLY A 27 23.28 -8.25 -14.22
N GLY A 28 22.21 -8.42 -13.42
CA GLY A 28 21.90 -7.56 -12.28
C GLY A 28 20.78 -6.57 -12.57
N PHE A 29 20.72 -5.45 -11.82
CA PHE A 29 19.71 -4.41 -12.02
C PHE A 29 20.07 -3.48 -13.18
N ALA A 30 19.14 -3.32 -14.12
CA ALA A 30 19.25 -2.37 -15.24
C ALA A 30 18.09 -1.37 -15.20
N ALA A 31 18.28 -0.19 -15.81
CA ALA A 31 17.22 0.79 -15.99
C ALA A 31 16.02 0.15 -16.74
N ASN A 32 14.82 0.45 -16.29
CA ASN A 32 13.60 -0.02 -16.91
C ASN A 32 13.09 1.04 -17.92
N PRO A 33 13.15 0.77 -19.23
CA PRO A 33 12.66 1.72 -20.23
C PRO A 33 11.14 1.92 -20.20
N ASP A 34 10.42 0.98 -19.59
CA ASP A 34 8.97 1.00 -19.49
C ASP A 34 8.47 1.56 -18.14
N TYR A 35 9.36 2.16 -17.34
CA TYR A 35 8.99 2.77 -16.06
C TYR A 35 7.98 3.90 -16.28
N LEU A 36 6.83 3.79 -15.61
CA LEU A 36 5.69 4.70 -15.74
C LEU A 36 5.18 4.84 -17.20
N ASP A 37 5.29 3.77 -18.00
CA ASP A 37 4.68 3.71 -19.32
C ASP A 37 3.16 3.50 -19.21
N ALA A 38 2.41 4.57 -19.52
CA ALA A 38 0.95 4.60 -19.45
C ALA A 38 0.29 3.69 -20.49
N ASP A 39 0.88 3.54 -21.67
CA ASP A 39 0.35 2.73 -22.75
C ASP A 39 0.55 1.23 -22.44
N LEU A 40 1.72 0.88 -21.90
CA LEU A 40 1.99 -0.48 -21.43
C LEU A 40 1.03 -0.87 -20.31
N PHE A 41 0.89 -0.01 -19.28
CA PHE A 41 -0.05 -0.22 -18.18
C PHE A 41 -1.48 -0.44 -18.70
N THR A 42 -1.95 0.47 -19.55
CA THR A 42 -3.33 0.46 -20.04
C THR A 42 -3.62 -0.80 -20.84
N ARG A 43 -2.76 -1.12 -21.81
CA ARG A 43 -3.03 -2.24 -22.74
C ARG A 43 -2.76 -3.62 -22.15
N ARG A 44 -1.68 -3.74 -21.34
CA ARG A 44 -1.22 -5.05 -20.85
C ARG A 44 -1.77 -5.44 -19.49
N PHE A 45 -2.24 -4.46 -18.71
CA PHE A 45 -2.71 -4.72 -17.36
C PHE A 45 -4.12 -4.20 -17.11
N TYR A 46 -4.35 -2.89 -17.25
CA TYR A 46 -5.63 -2.27 -16.86
C TYR A 46 -6.82 -2.81 -17.66
N ALA A 47 -6.77 -2.76 -18.98
CA ALA A 47 -7.89 -3.18 -19.81
C ALA A 47 -8.24 -4.68 -19.64
N PRO A 48 -7.28 -5.63 -19.60
CA PRO A 48 -7.55 -7.01 -19.22
C PRO A 48 -8.13 -7.19 -17.82
N ALA A 49 -7.58 -6.48 -16.82
CA ALA A 49 -8.04 -6.57 -15.43
C ALA A 49 -9.50 -6.13 -15.28
N VAL A 50 -9.85 -4.97 -15.83
CA VAL A 50 -11.23 -4.45 -15.80
C VAL A 50 -12.17 -5.39 -16.55
N LYS A 51 -11.77 -5.88 -17.72
CA LYS A 51 -12.59 -6.81 -18.50
C LYS A 51 -12.86 -8.14 -17.78
N LEU A 52 -11.83 -8.69 -17.10
CA LEU A 52 -11.94 -10.02 -16.48
C LEU A 52 -12.59 -9.96 -15.09
N LEU A 53 -12.40 -8.89 -14.33
CA LEU A 53 -12.81 -8.83 -12.94
C LEU A 53 -14.08 -8.03 -12.70
N HIS A 54 -14.48 -7.17 -13.67
CA HIS A 54 -15.70 -6.36 -13.56
C HIS A 54 -15.92 -5.77 -12.15
N GLY A 55 -17.02 -6.10 -11.48
CA GLY A 55 -17.39 -5.64 -10.15
C GLY A 55 -16.51 -6.16 -8.99
N HIS A 56 -15.65 -7.16 -9.24
CA HIS A 56 -14.77 -7.71 -8.21
C HIS A 56 -13.48 -6.91 -8.03
N LEU A 57 -13.11 -6.04 -8.96
CA LEU A 57 -11.90 -5.21 -8.84
C LEU A 57 -12.14 -4.08 -7.84
N ALA A 58 -11.62 -4.22 -6.64
CA ALA A 58 -11.73 -3.23 -5.56
C ALA A 58 -10.67 -2.14 -5.65
N GLY A 59 -9.48 -2.45 -6.15
CA GLY A 59 -8.41 -1.45 -6.29
C GLY A 59 -7.19 -1.94 -7.06
N ILE A 60 -6.36 -0.98 -7.45
CA ILE A 60 -5.05 -1.21 -8.08
C ILE A 60 -4.00 -0.45 -7.29
N VAL A 61 -3.00 -1.16 -6.79
CA VAL A 61 -1.89 -0.61 -6.00
C VAL A 61 -0.65 -0.46 -6.87
N PHE A 62 -0.17 0.75 -7.01
CA PHE A 62 1.13 1.07 -7.62
C PHE A 62 2.18 1.05 -6.51
N GLU A 63 2.79 -0.11 -6.29
CA GLU A 63 3.84 -0.29 -5.29
C GLU A 63 5.17 0.16 -5.86
N GLN A 64 5.68 1.30 -5.41
CA GLN A 64 7.00 1.78 -5.80
C GLN A 64 8.11 0.94 -5.17
N GLU A 65 9.28 0.94 -5.78
CA GLU A 65 10.46 0.37 -5.18
C GLU A 65 11.10 1.33 -4.18
N TYR A 66 11.78 0.75 -3.17
CA TYR A 66 12.65 1.52 -2.28
C TYR A 66 13.86 2.03 -3.04
N ARG A 67 14.13 3.32 -2.94
CA ARG A 67 15.32 3.96 -3.50
C ARG A 67 16.29 4.38 -2.40
N ARG A 68 17.54 3.94 -2.53
CA ARG A 68 18.62 4.39 -1.65
C ARG A 68 18.90 5.88 -1.89
N ALA A 69 19.51 6.56 -0.92
CA ALA A 69 19.74 8.01 -1.01
C ALA A 69 20.45 8.45 -2.32
N ALA A 70 21.41 7.68 -2.79
CA ALA A 70 22.13 7.95 -4.04
C ALA A 70 21.35 7.63 -5.32
N GLU A 71 20.17 7.00 -5.22
CA GLU A 71 19.31 6.58 -6.33
C GLU A 71 18.02 7.39 -6.40
N ARG A 72 17.86 8.36 -5.48
CA ARG A 72 16.64 9.17 -5.38
C ARG A 72 16.71 10.36 -6.32
N ASP A 73 15.65 10.52 -7.09
CA ASP A 73 15.40 11.79 -7.76
C ASP A 73 14.90 12.83 -6.74
N PRO A 74 15.01 14.14 -7.03
CA PRO A 74 14.33 15.17 -6.28
C PRO A 74 12.83 14.86 -6.13
N VAL A 75 12.24 15.23 -5.00
CA VAL A 75 10.82 14.91 -4.72
C VAL A 75 9.88 15.58 -5.72
N GLU A 76 10.24 16.74 -6.22
CA GLU A 76 9.50 17.49 -7.24
C GLU A 76 9.49 16.75 -8.58
N ASP A 77 10.61 16.15 -8.96
CA ASP A 77 10.73 15.36 -10.20
C ASP A 77 9.91 14.07 -10.10
N GLU A 78 9.99 13.37 -8.96
CA GLU A 78 9.18 12.19 -8.70
C GLU A 78 7.67 12.55 -8.74
N ALA A 79 7.27 13.66 -8.13
CA ALA A 79 5.89 14.14 -8.15
C ALA A 79 5.43 14.47 -9.59
N ALA A 80 6.28 15.13 -10.40
CA ALA A 80 5.99 15.44 -11.78
C ALA A 80 5.84 14.19 -12.67
N ASP A 81 6.67 13.18 -12.45
CA ASP A 81 6.60 11.91 -13.18
C ASP A 81 5.33 11.13 -12.83
N LEU A 82 4.98 11.07 -11.55
CA LEU A 82 3.73 10.47 -11.09
C LEU A 82 2.51 11.21 -11.66
N GLU A 83 2.51 12.56 -11.64
CA GLU A 83 1.42 13.35 -12.21
C GLU A 83 1.26 13.07 -13.71
N ARG A 84 2.36 13.05 -14.45
CA ARG A 84 2.36 12.75 -15.90
C ARG A 84 1.80 11.36 -16.18
N PHE A 85 2.19 10.37 -15.39
CA PHE A 85 1.72 9.00 -15.54
C PHE A 85 0.22 8.87 -15.23
N PHE A 86 -0.22 9.34 -14.06
CA PHE A 86 -1.62 9.22 -13.64
C PHE A 86 -2.59 10.02 -14.53
N ARG A 87 -2.14 11.11 -15.17
CA ARG A 87 -2.94 11.84 -16.16
C ARG A 87 -3.09 11.12 -17.49
N ARG A 88 -2.19 10.21 -17.83
CA ARG A 88 -2.19 9.48 -19.10
C ARG A 88 -2.88 8.14 -19.05
N ILE A 89 -2.97 7.53 -17.89
CA ILE A 89 -3.72 6.27 -17.73
C ILE A 89 -5.23 6.54 -17.64
N PRO A 90 -6.09 5.52 -17.89
CA PRO A 90 -7.54 5.68 -17.74
C PRO A 90 -7.91 6.23 -16.36
N ALA A 91 -8.84 7.18 -16.30
CA ALA A 91 -9.35 7.70 -15.03
C ALA A 91 -10.06 6.58 -14.25
N ASP A 92 -9.62 6.31 -13.04
CA ASP A 92 -10.20 5.28 -12.20
C ASP A 92 -10.03 5.63 -10.71
N ARG A 93 -11.13 5.64 -9.97
CA ARG A 93 -11.16 5.98 -8.54
C ARG A 93 -10.57 4.89 -7.63
N ARG A 94 -10.12 3.77 -8.18
CA ARG A 94 -9.60 2.61 -7.45
C ARG A 94 -8.07 2.60 -7.35
N TYR A 95 -7.38 3.65 -7.79
CA TYR A 95 -5.93 3.74 -7.76
C TYR A 95 -5.40 4.10 -6.38
N HIS A 96 -4.33 3.42 -5.97
CA HIS A 96 -3.58 3.68 -4.75
C HIS A 96 -2.08 3.66 -5.05
N LEU A 97 -1.34 4.63 -4.54
CA LEU A 97 0.11 4.67 -4.61
C LEU A 97 0.69 4.23 -3.27
N GLU A 98 1.55 3.24 -3.28
CA GLU A 98 2.35 2.82 -2.14
C GLU A 98 3.78 3.36 -2.26
N LEU A 99 4.09 4.37 -1.48
CA LEU A 99 5.43 4.94 -1.39
C LEU A 99 6.31 4.06 -0.52
N ARG A 100 7.44 3.60 -1.04
CA ARG A 100 8.42 2.77 -0.31
C ARG A 100 9.65 3.55 0.11
N THR A 101 9.79 4.78 -0.33
CA THR A 101 10.91 5.68 0.00
C THR A 101 10.38 6.80 0.90
N GLU A 102 10.89 6.87 2.13
CA GLU A 102 10.42 7.83 3.14
C GLU A 102 10.52 9.29 2.64
N ALA A 103 11.57 9.64 1.88
CA ALA A 103 11.76 10.99 1.37
C ALA A 103 10.62 11.46 0.43
N TYR A 104 9.87 10.54 -0.16
CA TYR A 104 8.74 10.86 -1.03
C TYR A 104 7.41 10.99 -0.28
N LEU A 105 7.39 10.74 1.04
CA LEU A 105 6.27 11.08 1.92
C LEU A 105 6.29 12.60 2.22
N ALA A 106 6.06 13.41 1.19
CA ALA A 106 6.24 14.85 1.21
C ALA A 106 5.15 15.57 0.39
N ALA A 107 4.96 16.86 0.68
CA ALA A 107 3.90 17.68 0.11
C ALA A 107 3.80 17.62 -1.43
N PRO A 108 4.89 17.71 -2.23
CA PRO A 108 4.78 17.66 -3.69
C PRO A 108 4.06 16.40 -4.19
N VAL A 109 4.35 15.23 -3.59
CA VAL A 109 3.69 13.97 -3.96
C VAL A 109 2.26 13.94 -3.44
N PHE A 110 2.00 14.33 -2.20
CA PHE A 110 0.65 14.35 -1.62
C PHE A 110 -0.29 15.29 -2.38
N ASP A 111 0.21 16.42 -2.88
CA ASP A 111 -0.57 17.35 -3.68
C ASP A 111 -0.97 16.76 -5.03
N VAL A 112 -0.10 15.95 -5.65
CA VAL A 112 -0.45 15.18 -6.86
C VAL A 112 -1.54 14.15 -6.56
N LEU A 113 -1.39 13.38 -5.47
CA LEU A 113 -2.40 12.40 -5.08
C LEU A 113 -3.76 13.05 -4.84
N ALA A 114 -3.77 14.17 -4.11
CA ALA A 114 -5.00 14.92 -3.81
C ALA A 114 -5.67 15.47 -5.08
N ARG A 115 -4.89 16.05 -6.02
CA ARG A 115 -5.45 16.59 -7.27
C ARG A 115 -6.02 15.53 -8.19
N LEU A 116 -5.48 14.32 -8.14
CA LEU A 116 -5.84 13.23 -9.07
C LEU A 116 -6.74 12.16 -8.42
N GLY A 117 -7.11 12.34 -7.15
CA GLY A 117 -7.97 11.39 -6.43
C GLY A 117 -7.34 10.02 -6.23
N VAL A 118 -6.00 9.92 -6.26
CA VAL A 118 -5.25 8.67 -6.04
C VAL A 118 -4.99 8.47 -4.57
N GLY A 119 -5.40 7.34 -4.01
CA GLY A 119 -5.21 7.04 -2.59
C GLY A 119 -3.73 6.81 -2.24
N GLN A 120 -3.32 7.22 -1.04
CA GLN A 120 -2.08 6.74 -0.45
C GLN A 120 -2.34 5.37 0.19
N ALA A 121 -1.57 4.35 -0.17
CA ALA A 121 -1.52 3.12 0.59
C ALA A 121 -0.55 3.29 1.77
N LEU A 122 -1.07 3.27 3.00
CA LEU A 122 -0.28 3.36 4.22
C LEU A 122 0.32 2.00 4.55
N SER A 123 1.65 1.89 4.64
CA SER A 123 2.31 0.60 4.76
C SER A 123 3.20 0.51 6.00
N HIS A 124 2.91 -0.47 6.86
CA HIS A 124 3.84 -0.86 7.90
C HIS A 124 4.92 -1.75 7.29
N TRP A 125 6.08 -1.16 7.04
CA TRP A 125 7.18 -1.80 6.33
C TRP A 125 8.53 -1.35 6.88
N THR A 126 9.53 -2.17 6.70
CA THR A 126 10.88 -2.09 7.27
C THR A 126 11.52 -0.69 7.28
N TRP A 127 11.39 0.05 6.17
CA TRP A 127 12.10 1.31 5.93
C TRP A 127 11.19 2.55 5.91
N LEU A 128 9.93 2.38 6.28
CA LEU A 128 8.98 3.49 6.35
C LEU A 128 8.78 3.93 7.81
N PRO A 129 8.39 5.19 8.06
CA PRO A 129 7.93 5.61 9.37
C PRO A 129 6.64 4.87 9.76
N SER A 130 6.20 5.03 10.99
CA SER A 130 4.98 4.42 11.48
C SER A 130 3.75 4.82 10.66
N LEU A 131 2.67 4.03 10.72
CA LEU A 131 1.42 4.34 9.99
C LEU A 131 0.87 5.71 10.40
N ALA A 132 0.89 6.01 11.70
CA ALA A 132 0.43 7.30 12.23
C ALA A 132 1.28 8.46 11.69
N GLU A 133 2.60 8.29 11.62
CA GLU A 133 3.49 9.32 11.07
C GLU A 133 3.30 9.51 9.57
N GLN A 134 3.13 8.44 8.78
CA GLN A 134 2.77 8.54 7.36
C GLN A 134 1.48 9.32 7.16
N PHE A 135 0.46 9.04 7.96
CA PHE A 135 -0.83 9.71 7.91
C PHE A 135 -0.74 11.18 8.33
N ALA A 136 0.02 11.48 9.39
CA ALA A 136 0.27 12.86 9.84
C ALA A 136 1.00 13.70 8.77
N ARG A 137 2.04 13.12 8.11
CA ARG A 137 2.75 13.79 7.00
C ARG A 137 1.83 14.10 5.82
N ALA A 138 0.81 13.28 5.58
CA ALA A 138 -0.24 13.51 4.59
C ALA A 138 -1.29 14.55 5.04
N GLY A 139 -1.09 15.19 6.19
CA GLY A 139 -2.04 16.14 6.80
C GLY A 139 -3.31 15.46 7.30
N GLU A 140 -3.23 14.19 7.68
CA GLU A 140 -4.34 13.35 8.15
C GLU A 140 -5.51 13.27 7.15
N ARG A 141 -5.18 13.27 5.85
CA ARG A 141 -6.15 13.26 4.75
C ARG A 141 -6.18 11.92 4.02
N PHE A 142 -7.35 11.56 3.54
CA PHE A 142 -7.55 10.46 2.62
C PHE A 142 -7.74 11.03 1.21
N PHE A 143 -6.89 10.64 0.26
CA PHE A 143 -6.86 11.23 -1.08
C PHE A 143 -7.74 10.48 -2.09
N ASN A 144 -8.14 9.24 -1.81
CA ASN A 144 -8.87 8.41 -2.77
C ASN A 144 -10.29 8.89 -2.98
N GLU A 145 -10.63 9.34 -4.19
CA GLU A 145 -11.97 9.79 -4.55
C GLU A 145 -13.01 8.66 -4.57
N GLY A 146 -12.59 7.41 -4.62
CA GLY A 146 -13.47 6.23 -4.52
C GLY A 146 -13.92 5.92 -3.11
N GLY A 147 -13.41 6.67 -2.10
CA GLY A 147 -13.74 6.45 -0.70
C GLY A 147 -13.10 5.17 -0.12
N GLU A 148 -12.00 4.69 -0.69
CA GLU A 148 -11.27 3.53 -0.18
C GLU A 148 -9.97 3.97 0.50
N VAL A 149 -9.74 3.51 1.72
CA VAL A 149 -8.49 3.69 2.46
C VAL A 149 -7.77 2.36 2.54
N LEU A 150 -6.52 2.32 2.07
CA LEU A 150 -5.72 1.10 2.00
C LEU A 150 -4.59 1.12 3.02
N LEU A 151 -4.56 0.12 3.89
CA LEU A 151 -3.45 -0.17 4.79
C LEU A 151 -2.80 -1.49 4.40
N ARG A 152 -1.47 -1.58 4.51
CA ARG A 152 -0.72 -2.81 4.27
C ARG A 152 0.22 -3.10 5.44
N LEU A 153 -0.01 -4.20 6.13
CA LEU A 153 0.80 -4.66 7.26
C LEU A 153 1.76 -5.73 6.76
N LEU A 154 3.01 -5.38 6.52
CA LEU A 154 3.93 -6.19 5.70
C LEU A 154 5.05 -6.85 6.51
N THR A 155 5.93 -6.05 7.14
CA THR A 155 7.08 -6.52 7.92
C THR A 155 7.30 -5.61 9.13
N PRO A 156 7.82 -6.11 10.23
CA PRO A 156 8.21 -5.27 11.37
C PRO A 156 9.28 -4.24 10.96
N HIS A 157 9.25 -3.06 11.61
CA HIS A 157 10.26 -2.02 11.39
C HIS A 157 11.66 -2.56 11.71
N GLY A 158 12.65 -2.18 10.89
CA GLY A 158 14.04 -2.57 11.06
C GLY A 158 14.35 -4.04 10.75
N MET A 159 13.34 -4.86 10.45
CA MET A 159 13.53 -6.27 10.08
C MET A 159 13.58 -6.44 8.57
N ARG A 160 14.62 -7.09 8.04
CA ARG A 160 14.73 -7.40 6.61
C ARG A 160 13.69 -8.43 6.19
N TYR A 161 13.42 -8.47 4.89
CA TYR A 161 12.46 -9.41 4.30
C TYR A 161 12.80 -10.87 4.65
N GLU A 162 14.07 -11.26 4.42
CA GLU A 162 14.54 -12.63 4.63
C GLU A 162 14.45 -13.04 6.08
N ASP A 163 14.83 -12.15 7.01
CA ASP A 163 14.78 -12.39 8.45
C ASP A 163 13.33 -12.52 8.94
N SER A 164 12.44 -11.66 8.44
CA SER A 164 11.02 -11.71 8.77
C SER A 164 10.35 -12.97 8.22
N TYR A 165 10.73 -13.40 7.01
CA TYR A 165 10.25 -14.66 6.43
C TYR A 165 10.72 -15.86 7.25
N ALA A 166 12.03 -15.96 7.50
CA ALA A 166 12.59 -17.08 8.26
C ALA A 166 11.99 -17.20 9.67
N LYS A 167 11.77 -16.05 10.34
CA LYS A 167 11.21 -16.01 11.68
C LYS A 167 9.71 -16.35 11.69
N ALA A 168 8.96 -15.95 10.67
CA ALA A 168 7.51 -16.16 10.58
C ALA A 168 7.14 -17.55 10.04
N HIS A 169 8.00 -18.19 9.24
CA HIS A 169 7.75 -19.53 8.68
C HIS A 169 7.62 -20.57 9.83
N PRO A 170 6.67 -21.52 9.77
CA PRO A 170 5.80 -21.91 8.65
C PRO A 170 4.46 -21.14 8.54
N PHE A 171 4.29 -20.00 9.20
CA PHE A 171 3.10 -19.14 9.13
C PHE A 171 1.84 -19.75 9.80
N ASP A 172 2.02 -20.63 10.75
CA ASP A 172 0.96 -21.37 11.44
C ASP A 172 0.48 -20.72 12.74
N ARG A 173 1.26 -19.78 13.30
CA ARG A 173 0.99 -19.11 14.58
C ARG A 173 1.53 -17.69 14.61
N LEU A 174 1.13 -16.93 15.61
CA LEU A 174 1.80 -15.68 15.97
C LEU A 174 3.17 -15.99 16.56
N VAL A 175 4.16 -15.19 16.15
CA VAL A 175 5.54 -15.33 16.65
C VAL A 175 5.77 -14.29 17.76
N ASP A 176 6.19 -14.76 18.92
CA ASP A 176 6.43 -13.89 20.08
C ASP A 176 7.45 -12.78 19.77
N GLY A 177 7.10 -11.55 20.19
CA GLY A 177 7.92 -10.37 19.99
C GLY A 177 8.03 -9.90 18.52
N MET A 178 7.29 -10.50 17.57
CA MET A 178 7.29 -10.07 16.18
C MET A 178 6.12 -9.15 15.85
N LEU A 179 4.94 -9.42 16.37
CA LEU A 179 3.74 -8.61 16.13
C LEU A 179 3.80 -7.32 16.95
N SER A 180 3.84 -6.19 16.27
CA SER A 180 3.84 -4.86 16.89
C SER A 180 2.44 -4.48 17.38
N GLN A 181 2.28 -4.24 18.70
CA GLN A 181 1.03 -3.73 19.26
C GLN A 181 0.77 -2.29 18.74
N ARG A 182 1.81 -1.45 18.68
CA ARG A 182 1.72 -0.10 18.13
C ARG A 182 1.17 -0.10 16.70
N MET A 183 1.62 -1.02 15.84
CA MET A 183 1.09 -1.17 14.48
C MET A 183 -0.42 -1.45 14.48
N LEU A 184 -0.89 -2.34 15.38
CA LEU A 184 -2.31 -2.65 15.49
C LEU A 184 -3.12 -1.44 15.98
N ASP A 185 -2.60 -0.70 16.97
CA ASP A 185 -3.23 0.50 17.52
C ASP A 185 -3.36 1.60 16.47
N GLU A 186 -2.25 1.90 15.77
CA GLU A 186 -2.23 2.90 14.70
C GLU A 186 -3.14 2.51 13.53
N ALA A 187 -3.10 1.24 13.10
CA ALA A 187 -3.97 0.75 12.03
C ALA A 187 -5.46 0.86 12.44
N ALA A 188 -5.82 0.44 13.64
CA ALA A 188 -7.19 0.53 14.14
C ALA A 188 -7.67 1.99 14.25
N ALA A 189 -6.81 2.91 14.71
CA ALA A 189 -7.13 4.33 14.79
C ALA A 189 -7.39 4.94 13.40
N ILE A 190 -6.54 4.63 12.40
CA ILE A 190 -6.72 5.10 11.02
C ILE A 190 -8.00 4.50 10.41
N MET A 191 -8.27 3.21 10.64
CA MET A 191 -9.51 2.56 10.19
C MET A 191 -10.76 3.25 10.76
N ARG A 192 -10.78 3.58 12.06
CA ARG A 192 -11.90 4.32 12.68
C ARG A 192 -12.08 5.68 12.02
N ARG A 193 -11.01 6.46 11.87
CA ARG A 193 -11.07 7.76 11.15
C ARG A 193 -11.59 7.63 9.72
N ALA A 194 -11.19 6.57 9.00
CA ALA A 194 -11.70 6.30 7.66
C ALA A 194 -13.22 6.05 7.68
N VAL A 195 -13.70 5.20 8.57
CA VAL A 195 -15.13 4.88 8.72
C VAL A 195 -15.93 6.11 9.14
N ASP A 196 -15.44 6.89 10.10
CA ASP A 196 -16.08 8.14 10.56
C ASP A 196 -16.18 9.18 9.45
N ALA A 197 -15.22 9.18 8.52
CA ALA A 197 -15.24 10.02 7.32
C ALA A 197 -16.10 9.44 6.17
N GLY A 198 -16.78 8.31 6.38
CA GLY A 198 -17.62 7.67 5.37
C GLY A 198 -16.85 6.86 4.31
N HIS A 199 -15.58 6.53 4.58
CA HIS A 199 -14.76 5.71 3.71
C HIS A 199 -14.80 4.23 4.10
N HIS A 200 -14.47 3.37 3.14
CA HIS A 200 -14.15 1.97 3.38
C HIS A 200 -12.66 1.83 3.71
N ALA A 201 -12.33 0.98 4.70
CA ALA A 201 -10.95 0.66 5.03
C ALA A 201 -10.64 -0.79 4.66
N THR A 202 -9.72 -0.98 3.72
CA THR A 202 -9.18 -2.29 3.37
C THR A 202 -7.79 -2.47 3.99
N VAL A 203 -7.59 -3.59 4.68
CA VAL A 203 -6.29 -3.91 5.28
C VAL A 203 -5.74 -5.21 4.72
N ILE A 204 -4.59 -5.12 4.07
CA ILE A 204 -3.86 -6.29 3.55
C ILE A 204 -2.81 -6.68 4.58
N VAL A 205 -2.98 -7.86 5.17
CA VAL A 205 -2.08 -8.39 6.19
C VAL A 205 -1.18 -9.46 5.60
N ASN A 206 0.13 -9.33 5.83
CA ASN A 206 1.12 -10.33 5.43
C ASN A 206 1.53 -11.19 6.64
N ASN A 207 1.76 -12.47 6.41
CA ASN A 207 2.26 -13.38 7.45
C ASN A 207 3.55 -12.86 8.13
N ARG A 208 4.43 -12.19 7.37
CA ARG A 208 5.67 -11.62 7.90
C ARG A 208 5.49 -10.48 8.91
N ALA A 209 4.30 -9.91 9.02
CA ALA A 209 4.01 -8.88 10.02
C ALA A 209 3.98 -9.41 11.47
N GLY A 210 3.85 -10.74 11.65
CA GLY A 210 3.77 -11.32 12.99
C GLY A 210 3.58 -12.85 13.03
N GLY A 211 3.76 -13.56 11.90
CA GLY A 211 3.74 -15.02 11.81
C GLY A 211 2.54 -15.62 11.07
N ASN A 212 1.33 -15.12 11.31
CA ASN A 212 0.11 -15.67 10.70
C ASN A 212 -0.89 -14.55 10.38
N ALA A 213 -1.13 -14.28 9.11
CA ALA A 213 -1.98 -13.18 8.67
C ALA A 213 -3.44 -13.26 9.16
N PRO A 214 -4.13 -14.41 9.11
CA PRO A 214 -5.46 -14.55 9.69
C PRO A 214 -5.54 -14.21 11.17
N LEU A 215 -4.55 -14.65 11.98
CA LEU A 215 -4.51 -14.37 13.42
C LEU A 215 -4.20 -12.89 13.68
N ILE A 216 -3.33 -12.27 12.89
CA ILE A 216 -3.06 -10.83 12.96
C ILE A 216 -4.33 -10.04 12.62
N ALA A 217 -5.02 -10.41 11.54
CA ALA A 217 -6.27 -9.76 11.14
C ALA A 217 -7.34 -9.87 12.25
N LYS A 218 -7.46 -11.04 12.91
CA LYS A 218 -8.36 -11.19 14.05
C LYS A 218 -8.01 -10.22 15.19
N LYS A 219 -6.73 -10.12 15.57
CA LYS A 219 -6.29 -9.15 16.59
C LYS A 219 -6.55 -7.69 16.19
N LEU A 220 -6.38 -7.35 14.90
CA LEU A 220 -6.70 -6.02 14.42
C LEU A 220 -8.20 -5.72 14.54
N VAL A 221 -9.06 -6.68 14.18
CA VAL A 221 -10.52 -6.53 14.35
C VAL A 221 -10.90 -6.36 15.83
N GLU A 222 -10.29 -7.14 16.73
CA GLU A 222 -10.49 -6.98 18.19
C GLU A 222 -10.11 -5.56 18.62
N ARG A 223 -8.94 -5.07 18.18
CA ARG A 223 -8.45 -3.72 18.48
C ARG A 223 -9.33 -2.61 17.87
N PHE A 224 -9.81 -2.81 16.67
CA PHE A 224 -10.73 -1.86 16.01
C PHE A 224 -12.06 -1.71 16.76
N ARG A 225 -12.57 -2.81 17.35
CA ARG A 225 -13.85 -2.83 18.10
C ARG A 225 -13.73 -2.28 19.51
N GLN A 226 -12.52 -2.23 20.08
CA GLN A 226 -12.30 -1.62 21.41
C GLN A 226 -12.53 -0.11 21.31
N ASP A 227 -13.33 0.45 22.20
CA ASP A 227 -13.52 1.88 22.29
C ASP A 227 -12.25 2.53 22.88
N PRO A 228 -11.63 3.52 22.23
CA PRO A 228 -10.46 4.20 22.78
C PRO A 228 -10.73 4.89 24.14
N ALA A 229 -11.99 5.12 24.50
CA ALA A 229 -12.38 5.72 25.78
C ALA A 229 -12.27 4.75 26.96
N THR A 230 -12.08 3.43 26.76
CA THR A 230 -12.05 2.43 27.83
C THR A 230 -10.64 2.10 28.33
N ASP A 231 -9.59 2.55 27.68
CA ASP A 231 -8.19 2.26 28.06
C ASP A 231 -7.56 3.35 29.00
N THR A 232 -8.37 4.27 29.57
CA THR A 232 -7.91 5.29 30.51
C THR A 232 -8.42 4.98 31.92
N VAL A 233 -7.92 3.91 32.53
CA VAL A 233 -8.04 3.64 33.97
C VAL A 233 -6.69 3.20 34.50
#